data_115f89deb13fb943ff1aad973eaa1bb6
#
_entry.id   115f89deb13fb943ff1aad973eaa1bb6
#
_cell.length_a   1.000
_cell.length_b   1.000
_cell.length_c   1.000
_cell.angle_alpha   90.00
_cell.angle_beta   90.00
_cell.angle_gamma   90.00
#
_symmetry.space_group_name_H-M   'P 1'
#
loop_
_entity.id
_entity.type
_entity.pdbx_description
1 polymer ?
#
loop_
_entity_poly.entity_id
_entity_poly.type
_entity_poly.pdbx_seq_one_letter_code
_entity_poly.pdbx_strand_id
1 'polypeptide(L)'
;MLCLGYGKQAERVSDHTDTKIYNDLSKLIKDEKSPFFRQTHTVFDEDDNLSCYMGSLTKRKVTDDKPVHIGVSILQWSKYLFIDFMYFLEQHLIDGSFKTAYADTDSMALALTKTENNSGTLRQRLKGMFEPIVKPEMKSSWDQQWENWFVTTDQTWDIRRPGKLKGSFNFHMCKLTTGVN
;
A
#
# COMPACT_ATOMS: atom_id res chain seq x y z
N MET A 1 5.48 -9.60 6.21
CA MET A 1 5.91 -9.33 7.60
C MET A 1 6.95 -8.20 7.72
N LEU A 2 7.63 -7.80 6.66
CA LEU A 2 8.59 -6.67 6.65
C LEU A 2 7.89 -5.29 6.71
N CYS A 3 6.71 -5.14 6.11
CA CYS A 3 6.00 -3.85 6.06
C CYS A 3 5.56 -3.31 7.44
N LEU A 4 5.23 -4.17 8.39
CA LEU A 4 4.87 -3.74 9.75
C LEU A 4 6.07 -3.18 10.53
N GLY A 5 7.28 -3.66 10.23
CA GLY A 5 8.49 -3.23 10.94
C GLY A 5 8.94 -1.81 10.57
N TYR A 6 8.97 -1.46 9.29
CA TYR A 6 9.44 -0.13 8.87
C TYR A 6 8.45 0.98 9.21
N GLY A 7 7.14 0.71 9.07
CA GLY A 7 6.10 1.67 9.44
C GLY A 7 6.19 2.08 10.90
N LYS A 8 6.44 1.11 11.79
CA LYS A 8 6.64 1.37 13.21
C LYS A 8 7.91 2.19 13.51
N GLN A 9 8.97 2.01 12.71
CA GLN A 9 10.22 2.78 12.84
C GLN A 9 10.09 4.21 12.30
N ALA A 10 9.28 4.41 11.25
CA ALA A 10 9.01 5.71 10.65
C ALA A 10 7.82 6.45 11.29
N GLU A 11 7.17 5.85 12.29
CA GLU A 11 6.02 6.42 12.98
C GLU A 11 6.39 7.70 13.71
N ARG A 12 5.58 8.73 13.52
CA ARG A 12 5.76 10.02 14.16
C ARG A 12 5.30 9.97 15.62
N VAL A 13 6.23 9.78 16.53
CA VAL A 13 5.94 9.60 17.97
C VAL A 13 5.29 10.84 18.59
N SER A 14 5.55 12.04 18.03
CA SER A 14 4.91 13.30 18.45
C SER A 14 3.39 13.31 18.30
N ASP A 15 2.85 12.47 17.41
CA ASP A 15 1.41 12.40 17.15
C ASP A 15 0.68 11.43 18.09
N HIS A 16 1.44 10.71 18.92
CA HIS A 16 0.85 9.84 19.93
C HIS A 16 0.13 10.66 21.00
N THR A 17 -1.10 10.28 21.25
CA THR A 17 -1.95 10.87 22.28
C THR A 17 -2.16 9.89 23.43
N ASP A 18 -2.30 10.43 24.64
CA ASP A 18 -2.78 9.69 25.78
C ASP A 18 -4.29 9.88 25.89
N THR A 19 -5.03 8.80 26.02
CA THR A 19 -6.48 8.84 26.21
C THR A 19 -6.80 8.65 27.68
N LYS A 20 -7.59 9.55 28.25
CA LYS A 20 -8.11 9.47 29.61
C LYS A 20 -9.63 9.37 29.60
N ILE A 21 -10.15 8.56 30.50
CA ILE A 21 -11.60 8.42 30.72
C ILE A 21 -11.95 9.18 32.00
N TYR A 22 -13.00 10.00 31.93
CA TYR A 22 -13.49 10.82 33.02
C TYR A 22 -14.96 10.47 33.29
N ASN A 23 -15.23 10.05 34.52
CA ASN A 23 -16.59 9.86 35.03
C ASN A 23 -17.11 11.13 35.74
N ASP A 24 -16.27 12.16 35.84
CA ASP A 24 -16.53 13.40 36.53
C ASP A 24 -16.16 14.59 35.61
N LEU A 25 -17.15 15.40 35.31
CA LEU A 25 -17.02 16.57 34.44
C LEU A 25 -16.01 17.60 35.03
N SER A 26 -15.94 17.73 36.35
CA SER A 26 -15.01 18.68 36.97
C SER A 26 -13.54 18.36 36.70
N LYS A 27 -13.20 17.09 36.62
CA LYS A 27 -11.85 16.63 36.26
C LYS A 27 -11.55 16.85 34.77
N LEU A 28 -12.51 16.64 33.91
CA LEU A 28 -12.40 16.96 32.51
C LEU A 28 -12.12 18.46 32.29
N ILE A 29 -12.94 19.33 32.86
CA ILE A 29 -12.79 20.78 32.73
C ILE A 29 -11.42 21.26 33.24
N LYS A 30 -10.86 20.60 34.29
CA LYS A 30 -9.53 20.90 34.74
C LYS A 30 -8.44 20.54 33.76
N ASP A 31 -8.55 19.38 33.11
CA ASP A 31 -7.59 18.93 32.13
C ASP A 31 -7.76 19.66 30.77
N GLU A 32 -8.96 20.12 30.40
CA GLU A 32 -9.22 20.95 29.19
C GLU A 32 -8.44 22.31 29.24
N LYS A 33 -8.18 22.84 30.43
CA LYS A 33 -7.36 24.04 30.56
C LYS A 33 -5.86 23.81 30.31
N SER A 34 -5.46 22.55 30.15
CA SER A 34 -4.07 22.21 29.85
C SER A 34 -3.74 22.47 28.37
N PRO A 35 -2.58 23.06 28.03
CA PRO A 35 -2.15 23.24 26.62
C PRO A 35 -1.91 21.93 25.90
N PHE A 36 -1.88 20.81 26.61
CA PHE A 36 -1.72 19.47 26.05
C PHE A 36 -3.04 18.79 25.72
N PHE A 37 -4.16 19.38 26.10
CA PHE A 37 -5.49 18.84 25.78
C PHE A 37 -5.81 19.09 24.31
N ARG A 38 -6.36 18.08 23.62
CA ARG A 38 -6.70 18.18 22.18
C ARG A 38 -8.20 18.20 21.94
N GLN A 39 -8.88 17.19 22.44
CA GLN A 39 -10.32 17.01 22.15
C GLN A 39 -11.00 16.14 23.19
N THR A 40 -12.33 16.33 23.31
CA THR A 40 -13.21 15.53 24.13
C THR A 40 -14.18 14.76 23.25
N HIS A 41 -14.48 13.53 23.63
CA HIS A 41 -15.58 12.74 23.10
C HIS A 41 -16.49 12.32 24.25
N THR A 42 -17.79 12.40 24.04
CA THR A 42 -18.78 11.82 24.94
C THR A 42 -19.03 10.38 24.53
N VAL A 43 -19.10 9.51 25.52
CA VAL A 43 -19.44 8.10 25.32
C VAL A 43 -20.81 7.88 25.97
N PHE A 44 -21.74 7.38 25.19
CA PHE A 44 -23.09 7.04 25.62
C PHE A 44 -23.21 5.51 25.78
N ASP A 45 -24.11 5.07 26.62
CA ASP A 45 -24.48 3.66 26.76
C ASP A 45 -25.51 3.25 25.69
N GLU A 46 -25.96 1.97 25.73
CA GLU A 46 -26.94 1.42 24.79
C GLU A 46 -28.30 2.12 24.87
N ASP A 47 -28.60 2.78 25.99
CA ASP A 47 -29.86 3.51 26.23
C ASP A 47 -29.71 5.02 25.94
N ASP A 48 -28.65 5.43 25.21
CA ASP A 48 -28.34 6.84 24.93
C ASP A 48 -28.10 7.72 26.19
N ASN A 49 -27.81 7.10 27.32
CA ASN A 49 -27.41 7.86 28.51
C ASN A 49 -25.90 8.12 28.49
N LEU A 50 -25.50 9.30 28.98
CA LEU A 50 -24.08 9.65 29.10
C LEU A 50 -23.38 8.72 30.10
N SER A 51 -22.47 7.88 29.60
CA SER A 51 -21.71 6.93 30.40
C SER A 51 -20.44 7.57 30.95
N CYS A 52 -19.65 8.18 30.07
CA CYS A 52 -18.41 8.84 30.46
C CYS A 52 -17.92 9.85 29.40
N TYR A 53 -16.89 10.62 29.75
CA TYR A 53 -16.17 11.47 28.82
C TYR A 53 -14.80 10.87 28.52
N MET A 54 -14.37 10.93 27.27
CA MET A 54 -13.05 10.50 26.84
C MET A 54 -12.26 11.71 26.35
N GLY A 55 -11.18 12.05 27.02
CA GLY A 55 -10.29 13.15 26.64
C GLY A 55 -9.01 12.65 25.98
N SER A 56 -8.60 13.31 24.92
CA SER A 56 -7.35 13.04 24.22
C SER A 56 -6.33 14.13 24.54
N LEU A 57 -5.16 13.74 25.02
CA LEU A 57 -4.09 14.64 25.40
C LEU A 57 -2.80 14.32 24.63
N THR A 58 -2.08 15.37 24.23
CA THR A 58 -0.71 15.21 23.68
C THR A 58 0.23 14.80 24.81
N LYS A 59 1.17 13.92 24.52
CA LYS A 59 2.22 13.54 25.48
C LYS A 59 3.08 14.75 25.82
N ARG A 60 3.31 14.98 27.12
CA ARG A 60 4.17 16.09 27.61
C ARG A 60 5.64 15.87 27.27
N LYS A 61 6.07 14.63 27.19
CA LYS A 61 7.44 14.25 26.84
C LYS A 61 7.39 13.15 25.81
N VAL A 62 8.05 13.41 24.70
CA VAL A 62 8.21 12.43 23.62
C VAL A 62 9.69 12.06 23.57
N THR A 63 9.98 10.76 23.66
CA THR A 63 11.32 10.23 23.44
C THR A 63 11.29 9.50 22.11
N ASP A 64 12.10 9.95 21.16
CA ASP A 64 12.26 9.30 19.86
C ASP A 64 13.59 8.55 19.87
N ASP A 65 13.53 7.26 20.14
CA ASP A 65 14.64 6.32 20.16
C ASP A 65 14.61 5.35 19.00
N LYS A 66 13.71 5.60 18.04
CA LYS A 66 13.50 4.71 16.90
C LYS A 66 14.55 4.96 15.82
N PRO A 67 15.06 3.90 15.17
CA PRO A 67 16.01 4.02 14.08
C PRO A 67 15.31 4.47 12.78
N VAL A 68 14.83 5.71 12.74
CA VAL A 68 14.07 6.31 11.62
C VAL A 68 14.81 6.17 10.28
N HIS A 69 16.15 6.26 10.30
CA HIS A 69 16.98 6.09 9.10
C HIS A 69 16.81 4.73 8.43
N ILE A 70 16.57 3.66 9.21
CA ILE A 70 16.28 2.33 8.65
C ILE A 70 14.94 2.35 7.93
N GLY A 71 13.90 2.92 8.55
CA GLY A 71 12.58 3.08 7.93
C GLY A 71 12.64 3.86 6.61
N VAL A 72 13.38 4.98 6.60
CA VAL A 72 13.59 5.80 5.40
C VAL A 72 14.34 5.00 4.32
N SER A 73 15.38 4.26 4.68
CA SER A 73 16.15 3.45 3.72
C SER A 73 15.27 2.38 3.07
N ILE A 74 14.46 1.67 3.84
CA ILE A 74 13.53 0.66 3.31
C ILE A 74 12.52 1.30 2.36
N LEU A 75 11.98 2.47 2.72
CA LEU A 75 11.04 3.19 1.87
C LEU A 75 11.68 3.65 0.56
N GLN A 76 12.93 4.13 0.58
CA GLN A 76 13.64 4.53 -0.62
C GLN A 76 13.96 3.34 -1.53
N TRP A 77 14.35 2.20 -0.98
CA TRP A 77 14.53 0.96 -1.73
C TRP A 77 13.23 0.48 -2.39
N SER A 78 12.13 0.56 -1.68
CA SER A 78 10.80 0.20 -2.22
C SER A 78 10.44 1.08 -3.42
N LYS A 79 10.65 2.41 -3.30
CA LYS A 79 10.44 3.36 -4.40
C LYS A 79 11.37 3.08 -5.59
N TYR A 80 12.63 2.78 -5.32
CA TYR A 80 13.58 2.46 -6.38
C TYR A 80 13.12 1.24 -7.20
N LEU A 81 12.79 0.13 -6.54
CA LEU A 81 12.29 -1.07 -7.20
C LEU A 81 10.99 -0.81 -7.98
N PHE A 82 10.11 0.03 -7.43
CA PHE A 82 8.88 0.41 -8.09
C PHE A 82 9.15 1.18 -9.40
N ILE A 83 10.02 2.17 -9.35
CA ILE A 83 10.38 3.01 -10.51
C ILE A 83 11.11 2.16 -11.56
N ASP A 84 12.04 1.31 -11.14
CA ASP A 84 12.79 0.42 -12.02
C ASP A 84 11.86 -0.54 -12.77
N PHE A 85 10.86 -1.09 -12.10
CA PHE A 85 9.83 -1.89 -12.73
C PHE A 85 8.98 -1.08 -13.73
N MET A 86 8.62 0.16 -13.41
CA MET A 86 7.89 1.04 -14.33
C MET A 86 8.69 1.32 -15.59
N TYR A 87 9.99 1.65 -15.47
CA TYR A 87 10.88 1.82 -16.62
C TYR A 87 10.98 0.54 -17.46
N PHE A 88 11.10 -0.62 -16.81
CA PHE A 88 11.08 -1.90 -17.51
C PHE A 88 9.81 -2.06 -18.36
N LEU A 89 8.63 -1.74 -17.81
CA LEU A 89 7.37 -1.81 -18.56
C LEU A 89 7.34 -0.81 -19.73
N GLU A 90 7.72 0.45 -19.51
CA GLU A 90 7.72 1.49 -20.54
C GLU A 90 8.67 1.15 -21.70
N GLN A 91 9.82 0.56 -21.42
CA GLN A 91 10.76 0.15 -22.44
C GLN A 91 10.24 -1.00 -23.30
N HIS A 92 9.59 -1.97 -22.69
CA HIS A 92 9.26 -3.23 -23.35
C HIS A 92 7.83 -3.31 -23.90
N LEU A 93 6.89 -2.53 -23.35
CA LEU A 93 5.49 -2.57 -23.75
C LEU A 93 5.18 -1.52 -24.81
N ILE A 94 4.20 -1.82 -25.67
CA ILE A 94 3.68 -0.91 -26.70
C ILE A 94 3.10 0.33 -26.01
N ASP A 95 3.42 1.51 -26.52
CA ASP A 95 3.00 2.78 -25.96
C ASP A 95 1.46 2.86 -25.89
N GLY A 96 0.96 3.25 -24.72
CA GLY A 96 -0.48 3.32 -24.47
C GLY A 96 -1.16 1.96 -24.22
N SER A 97 -0.43 0.85 -24.25
CA SER A 97 -0.98 -0.48 -23.98
C SER A 97 -1.25 -0.74 -22.50
N PHE A 98 -0.69 0.07 -21.62
CA PHE A 98 -0.95 -0.01 -20.19
C PHE A 98 -1.07 1.38 -19.55
N LYS A 99 -1.76 1.44 -18.42
CA LYS A 99 -1.85 2.63 -17.57
C LYS A 99 -1.81 2.22 -16.11
N THR A 100 -1.12 2.99 -15.28
CA THR A 100 -1.19 2.83 -13.84
C THR A 100 -2.52 3.38 -13.34
N ALA A 101 -3.36 2.51 -12.82
CA ALA A 101 -4.66 2.87 -12.25
C ALA A 101 -4.54 3.30 -10.78
N TYR A 102 -3.65 2.66 -10.05
CA TYR A 102 -3.38 2.94 -8.65
C TYR A 102 -1.95 2.53 -8.29
N ALA A 103 -1.33 3.26 -7.39
CA ALA A 103 -0.03 2.92 -6.83
C ALA A 103 0.04 3.34 -5.36
N ASP A 104 0.57 2.47 -4.53
CA ASP A 104 0.82 2.74 -3.11
C ASP A 104 2.07 2.02 -2.65
N THR A 105 3.06 2.78 -2.25
CA THR A 105 4.34 2.39 -1.65
C THR A 105 5.09 1.27 -2.39
N ASP A 106 4.57 0.03 -2.36
CA ASP A 106 5.16 -1.20 -2.88
C ASP A 106 4.16 -2.01 -3.73
N SER A 107 3.02 -1.43 -4.07
CA SER A 107 1.99 -2.06 -4.87
C SER A 107 1.49 -1.15 -5.99
N MET A 108 1.10 -1.76 -7.09
CA MET A 108 0.47 -1.06 -8.21
C MET A 108 -0.63 -1.89 -8.85
N ALA A 109 -1.63 -1.19 -9.35
CA ALA A 109 -2.65 -1.76 -10.22
C ALA A 109 -2.46 -1.19 -11.63
N LEU A 110 -2.32 -2.09 -12.60
CA LEU A 110 -2.15 -1.75 -14.01
C LEU A 110 -3.42 -2.09 -14.78
N ALA A 111 -3.89 -1.15 -15.59
CA ALA A 111 -4.90 -1.40 -16.60
C ALA A 111 -4.20 -1.72 -17.93
N LEU A 112 -4.49 -2.89 -18.52
CA LEU A 112 -3.91 -3.35 -19.77
C LEU A 112 -4.97 -3.33 -20.88
N THR A 113 -4.61 -2.97 -22.11
CA THR A 113 -5.55 -2.79 -23.22
C THR A 113 -5.92 -4.08 -23.96
N LYS A 114 -5.03 -5.06 -23.94
CA LYS A 114 -5.24 -6.37 -24.58
C LYS A 114 -4.87 -7.45 -23.58
N THR A 115 -5.85 -8.20 -23.12
CA THR A 115 -5.60 -9.31 -22.21
C THR A 115 -6.24 -10.56 -22.77
N GLU A 116 -5.48 -11.62 -22.87
CA GLU A 116 -6.03 -12.95 -23.07
C GLU A 116 -6.35 -13.56 -21.71
N ASN A 117 -7.60 -13.97 -21.52
CA ASN A 117 -8.00 -14.68 -20.31
C ASN A 117 -7.49 -16.12 -20.39
N ASN A 118 -6.27 -16.34 -19.96
CA ASN A 118 -5.71 -17.67 -19.86
C ASN A 118 -6.09 -18.28 -18.50
N SER A 119 -6.84 -19.38 -18.56
CA SER A 119 -6.99 -20.29 -17.41
C SER A 119 -5.67 -21.04 -17.24
N GLY A 120 -5.15 -21.10 -16.01
CA GLY A 120 -3.90 -21.81 -15.76
C GLY A 120 -3.14 -21.30 -14.53
N THR A 121 -1.87 -21.63 -14.49
CA THR A 121 -0.97 -21.20 -13.43
C THR A 121 -0.79 -19.68 -13.43
N LEU A 122 -0.34 -19.10 -12.31
CA LEU A 122 -0.10 -17.66 -12.21
C LEU A 122 0.86 -17.15 -13.31
N ARG A 123 1.92 -17.94 -13.60
CA ARG A 123 2.88 -17.62 -14.68
C ARG A 123 2.21 -17.56 -16.04
N GLN A 124 1.39 -18.54 -16.36
CA GLN A 124 0.68 -18.58 -17.66
C GLN A 124 -0.29 -17.42 -17.82
N ARG A 125 -1.03 -17.10 -16.76
CA ARG A 125 -1.95 -15.95 -16.76
C ARG A 125 -1.20 -14.63 -16.96
N LEU A 126 -0.10 -14.40 -16.23
CA LEU A 126 0.71 -13.19 -16.40
C LEU A 126 1.31 -13.11 -17.81
N LYS A 127 1.82 -14.21 -18.35
CA LYS A 127 2.31 -14.23 -19.75
C LYS A 127 1.22 -13.86 -20.72
N GLY A 128 0.03 -14.47 -20.65
CA GLY A 128 -1.10 -14.15 -21.51
C GLY A 128 -1.55 -12.69 -21.41
N MET A 129 -1.39 -12.05 -20.25
CA MET A 129 -1.71 -10.63 -20.07
C MET A 129 -0.69 -9.70 -20.74
N PHE A 130 0.59 -10.00 -20.64
CA PHE A 130 1.65 -9.10 -21.08
C PHE A 130 2.18 -9.40 -22.49
N GLU A 131 2.31 -10.67 -22.89
CA GLU A 131 2.88 -11.03 -24.20
C GLU A 131 2.23 -10.35 -25.40
N PRO A 132 0.89 -10.18 -25.48
CA PRO A 132 0.24 -9.51 -26.61
C PRO A 132 0.59 -8.02 -26.77
N ILE A 133 1.11 -7.40 -25.74
CA ILE A 133 1.42 -5.96 -25.69
C ILE A 133 2.93 -5.67 -25.61
N VAL A 134 3.79 -6.70 -25.70
CA VAL A 134 5.24 -6.52 -25.77
C VAL A 134 5.64 -6.04 -27.18
N LYS A 135 6.52 -5.05 -27.24
CA LYS A 135 7.11 -4.57 -28.51
C LYS A 135 7.87 -5.71 -29.20
N PRO A 136 7.63 -5.99 -30.50
CA PRO A 136 8.29 -7.10 -31.19
C PRO A 136 9.82 -7.07 -31.11
N GLU A 137 10.41 -5.88 -31.22
CA GLU A 137 11.85 -5.64 -31.13
C GLU A 137 12.44 -5.89 -29.74
N MET A 138 11.61 -5.78 -28.70
CA MET A 138 12.03 -5.97 -27.31
C MET A 138 11.73 -7.37 -26.76
N LYS A 139 11.15 -8.26 -27.59
CA LYS A 139 10.72 -9.59 -27.13
C LYS A 139 11.84 -10.43 -26.53
N SER A 140 13.02 -10.42 -27.13
CA SER A 140 14.19 -11.17 -26.63
C SER A 140 14.64 -10.64 -25.25
N SER A 141 14.71 -9.31 -25.09
CA SER A 141 15.07 -8.67 -23.82
C SER A 141 14.00 -8.91 -22.75
N TRP A 142 12.72 -8.86 -23.13
CA TRP A 142 11.60 -9.18 -22.26
C TRP A 142 11.70 -10.59 -21.70
N ASP A 143 11.94 -11.59 -22.55
CA ASP A 143 12.03 -12.98 -22.12
C ASP A 143 13.24 -13.24 -21.20
N GLN A 144 14.38 -12.58 -21.45
CA GLN A 144 15.55 -12.66 -20.58
C GLN A 144 15.33 -12.03 -19.20
N GLN A 145 14.61 -10.91 -19.16
CA GLN A 145 14.38 -10.16 -17.91
C GLN A 145 13.11 -10.60 -17.18
N TRP A 146 12.26 -11.42 -17.81
CA TRP A 146 11.00 -11.89 -17.21
C TRP A 146 11.17 -12.45 -15.81
N GLU A 147 12.18 -13.31 -15.62
CA GLU A 147 12.41 -13.97 -14.34
C GLU A 147 12.91 -13.04 -13.23
N ASN A 148 13.39 -11.84 -13.59
CA ASN A 148 13.77 -10.84 -12.60
C ASN A 148 12.54 -10.19 -11.95
N TRP A 149 11.48 -10.01 -12.71
CA TRP A 149 10.29 -9.25 -12.29
C TRP A 149 9.09 -10.11 -11.96
N PHE A 150 8.90 -11.23 -12.64
CA PHE A 150 7.72 -12.05 -12.53
C PHE A 150 7.98 -13.39 -11.84
N VAL A 151 6.91 -14.10 -11.51
CA VAL A 151 7.00 -15.41 -10.89
C VAL A 151 7.65 -16.43 -11.84
N THR A 152 8.53 -17.26 -11.28
CA THR A 152 9.27 -18.28 -12.02
C THR A 152 8.65 -19.66 -11.94
N THR A 153 7.72 -19.89 -11.01
CA THR A 153 7.11 -21.19 -10.77
C THR A 153 5.73 -21.29 -11.39
N ASP A 154 5.37 -22.49 -11.84
CA ASP A 154 4.05 -22.80 -12.40
C ASP A 154 2.98 -23.09 -11.32
N GLN A 155 3.20 -22.68 -10.09
CA GLN A 155 2.25 -22.86 -9.00
C GLN A 155 1.13 -21.81 -9.06
N THR A 156 -0.05 -22.18 -8.59
CA THR A 156 -1.22 -21.29 -8.54
C THR A 156 -1.11 -20.21 -7.46
N TRP A 157 -0.22 -20.38 -6.53
CA TRP A 157 0.07 -19.46 -5.43
C TRP A 157 1.49 -18.90 -5.52
N ASP A 158 1.68 -17.72 -4.98
CA ASP A 158 2.91 -16.94 -5.10
C ASP A 158 4.00 -17.41 -4.12
N ILE A 159 5.23 -17.60 -4.62
CA ILE A 159 6.41 -17.76 -3.78
C ILE A 159 6.94 -16.38 -3.44
N ARG A 160 6.81 -16.00 -2.18
CA ARG A 160 7.25 -14.69 -1.68
C ARG A 160 8.77 -14.57 -1.71
N ARG A 161 9.28 -13.95 -2.75
CA ARG A 161 10.68 -13.53 -2.85
C ARG A 161 10.77 -12.01 -2.91
N PRO A 162 11.74 -11.38 -2.22
CA PRO A 162 11.96 -9.94 -2.35
C PRO A 162 12.22 -9.53 -3.81
N GLY A 163 11.70 -8.38 -4.22
CA GLY A 163 11.94 -7.80 -5.54
C GLY A 163 11.14 -8.39 -6.71
N LYS A 164 10.34 -9.44 -6.51
CA LYS A 164 9.48 -9.98 -7.57
C LYS A 164 8.04 -9.55 -7.41
N LEU A 165 7.38 -9.33 -8.57
CA LEU A 165 5.97 -9.03 -8.62
C LEU A 165 5.17 -10.18 -8.00
N LYS A 166 4.41 -9.88 -6.98
CA LYS A 166 3.53 -10.80 -6.28
C LYS A 166 2.12 -10.44 -6.66
N GLY A 167 1.60 -11.11 -7.66
CA GLY A 167 0.27 -10.81 -8.11
C GLY A 167 -0.60 -12.05 -8.06
N SER A 168 -1.58 -12.06 -7.19
CA SER A 168 -2.78 -12.83 -7.42
C SER A 168 -3.94 -11.86 -7.41
N PHE A 169 -4.20 -11.23 -8.53
CA PHE A 169 -5.38 -10.44 -8.62
C PHE A 169 -6.32 -11.07 -9.62
N ASN A 170 -7.39 -11.64 -9.12
CA ASN A 170 -8.61 -11.76 -9.87
C ASN A 170 -9.21 -10.36 -9.98
N PHE A 171 -8.64 -9.50 -10.82
CA PHE A 171 -9.36 -8.36 -11.29
C PHE A 171 -10.41 -8.86 -12.29
N HIS A 172 -11.64 -8.95 -11.84
CA HIS A 172 -12.76 -8.64 -12.69
C HIS A 172 -12.58 -7.16 -13.06
N MET A 173 -11.86 -6.90 -14.13
CA MET A 173 -11.89 -5.58 -14.73
C MET A 173 -13.32 -5.29 -15.13
N CYS A 174 -13.99 -4.40 -14.42
CA CYS A 174 -15.07 -3.62 -15.01
C CYS A 174 -14.49 -3.04 -16.32
N LYS A 175 -15.01 -3.46 -17.46
CA LYS A 175 -14.85 -2.73 -18.72
C LYS A 175 -15.31 -1.31 -18.44
N LEU A 176 -14.37 -0.39 -18.21
CA LEU A 176 -14.62 1.02 -18.45
C LEU A 176 -14.75 1.15 -19.96
N THR A 177 -15.95 0.89 -20.49
CA THR A 177 -16.34 1.35 -21.79
C THR A 177 -16.39 2.86 -21.69
N THR A 178 -15.33 3.53 -22.09
CA THR A 178 -15.42 4.91 -22.49
C THR A 178 -16.29 4.93 -23.73
N GLY A 179 -17.59 5.13 -23.53
CA GLY A 179 -18.47 5.57 -24.58
C GLY A 179 -18.01 6.97 -25.00
N VAL A 180 -17.27 7.05 -26.07
CA VAL A 180 -17.15 8.27 -26.86
C VAL A 180 -17.92 7.98 -28.14
N ASN A 181 -19.11 8.56 -28.21
CA ASN A 181 -19.77 8.82 -29.49
C ASN A 181 -19.01 9.92 -30.22
#